data_6ed259d5f72c3a83d4b4b606298d2a59
#
_entry.id   6ed259d5f72c3a83d4b4b606298d2a59
#
_cell.length_a   1.000
_cell.length_b   1.000
_cell.length_c   1.000
_cell.angle_alpha   90.00
_cell.angle_beta   90.00
_cell.angle_gamma   90.00
#
_symmetry.space_group_name_H-M   'P 1'
#
loop_
_entity.id
_entity.type
_entity.pdbx_description
1 polymer ?
#
loop_
_entity_poly.entity_id
_entity_poly.type
_entity_poly.pdbx_seq_one_letter_code
_entity_poly.pdbx_strand_id
1 'polypeptide(L)'
;LKELCLLVETAGAEVVGMITQKVSKINPVTLIGVGKAKQVISQAKEINAKIIIFDDELSPAQIKNYHKMSKNIKILDRNGLILDIFKKHARTKEAITQVDLAYLEYLLPRLTRQWTHLERQMGGIGTRAGMGETQIEIDRRLIRTRISRLKKELKKIEKERGTQSLKRKSEYRVSLVGYTNAGKSTLFKT
;
A
#
# COMPACT_ATOMS: atom_id res chain seq x y z
N LEU A 1 -2.41 5.34 -18.23
CA LEU A 1 -2.72 6.64 -17.61
C LEU A 1 -4.20 6.79 -17.23
N LYS A 2 -5.16 6.52 -18.12
CA LYS A 2 -6.60 6.55 -17.77
C LYS A 2 -6.92 5.60 -16.61
N GLU A 3 -6.33 4.42 -16.58
CA GLU A 3 -6.48 3.45 -15.50
C GLU A 3 -5.97 3.99 -14.16
N LEU A 4 -4.79 4.65 -14.14
CA LEU A 4 -4.24 5.24 -12.92
C LEU A 4 -5.16 6.33 -12.36
N CYS A 5 -5.75 7.17 -13.21
CA CYS A 5 -6.73 8.18 -12.77
C CYS A 5 -7.95 7.52 -12.10
N LEU A 6 -8.51 6.46 -12.69
CA LEU A 6 -9.62 5.71 -12.11
C LEU A 6 -9.24 5.07 -10.76
N LEU A 7 -8.01 4.59 -10.61
CA LEU A 7 -7.53 4.08 -9.33
C LEU A 7 -7.44 5.19 -8.28
N VAL A 8 -6.95 6.38 -8.65
CA VAL A 8 -6.87 7.54 -7.75
C VAL A 8 -8.27 7.96 -7.28
N GLU A 9 -9.23 8.05 -8.19
CA GLU A 9 -10.63 8.34 -7.88
C GLU A 9 -11.25 7.27 -6.97
N THR A 10 -10.98 6.00 -7.24
CA THR A 10 -11.42 4.87 -6.39
C THR A 10 -10.82 4.96 -4.98
N ALA A 11 -9.59 5.44 -4.84
CA ALA A 11 -8.98 5.72 -3.54
C ALA A 11 -9.64 6.92 -2.83
N GLY A 12 -10.48 7.71 -3.53
CA GLY A 12 -11.17 8.88 -3.00
C GLY A 12 -10.30 10.14 -3.02
N ALA A 13 -9.37 10.22 -3.96
CA ALA A 13 -8.55 11.41 -4.23
C ALA A 13 -8.91 12.00 -5.59
N GLU A 14 -8.63 13.29 -5.76
CA GLU A 14 -8.83 14.01 -7.01
C GLU A 14 -7.52 14.19 -7.76
N VAL A 15 -7.55 13.99 -9.08
CA VAL A 15 -6.39 14.21 -9.96
C VAL A 15 -6.34 15.67 -10.37
N VAL A 16 -5.44 16.44 -9.76
CA VAL A 16 -5.25 17.88 -10.02
C VAL A 16 -4.23 18.19 -11.11
N GLY A 17 -3.46 17.20 -11.56
CA GLY A 17 -2.47 17.35 -12.62
C GLY A 17 -1.88 16.01 -13.04
N MET A 18 -1.35 15.96 -14.26
CA MET A 18 -0.73 14.77 -14.83
C MET A 18 0.53 15.15 -15.60
N ILE A 19 1.59 14.40 -15.39
CA ILE A 19 2.86 14.57 -16.08
C ILE A 19 3.25 13.23 -16.70
N THR A 20 3.53 13.24 -17.99
CA THR A 20 4.00 12.06 -18.72
C THR A 20 5.44 12.24 -19.14
N GLN A 21 6.20 11.19 -19.10
CA GLN A 21 7.57 11.15 -19.60
C GLN A 21 7.87 9.81 -20.24
N LYS A 22 8.41 9.83 -21.44
CA LYS A 22 9.01 8.64 -22.04
C LYS A 22 10.38 8.41 -21.40
N VAL A 23 10.53 7.33 -20.66
CA VAL A 23 11.78 6.95 -19.99
C VAL A 23 12.48 5.91 -20.83
N SER A 24 13.62 6.27 -21.43
CA SER A 24 14.47 5.33 -22.19
C SER A 24 15.39 4.53 -21.25
N LYS A 25 15.80 5.12 -20.13
CA LYS A 25 16.62 4.48 -19.11
C LYS A 25 16.16 4.89 -17.72
N ILE A 26 15.85 3.92 -16.89
CA ILE A 26 15.43 4.13 -15.50
C ILE A 26 16.59 4.73 -14.71
N ASN A 27 16.33 5.87 -14.04
CA ASN A 27 17.30 6.49 -13.15
C ASN A 27 17.27 5.78 -11.79
N PRO A 28 18.40 5.26 -11.27
CA PRO A 28 18.43 4.55 -10.00
C PRO A 28 18.11 5.44 -8.79
N VAL A 29 18.29 6.77 -8.92
CA VAL A 29 18.10 7.73 -7.81
C VAL A 29 16.63 8.17 -7.71
N THR A 30 15.96 8.43 -8.84
CA THR A 30 14.65 9.09 -8.88
C THR A 30 13.68 8.51 -9.91
N LEU A 31 13.95 7.39 -10.54
CA LEU A 31 13.20 6.79 -11.63
C LEU A 31 13.26 7.63 -12.93
N ILE A 32 12.81 8.89 -12.87
CA ILE A 32 12.63 9.81 -14.01
C ILE A 32 13.78 10.81 -14.22
N GLY A 33 14.89 10.67 -13.49
CA GLY A 33 16.00 11.61 -13.50
C GLY A 33 15.79 12.79 -12.54
N VAL A 34 16.90 13.27 -11.94
CA VAL A 34 16.87 14.23 -10.82
C VAL A 34 16.29 15.59 -11.24
N GLY A 35 16.63 16.09 -12.45
CA GLY A 35 16.10 17.36 -12.94
C GLY A 35 14.58 17.33 -13.11
N LYS A 36 14.06 16.27 -13.73
CA LYS A 36 12.61 16.09 -13.91
C LYS A 36 11.90 15.87 -12.57
N ALA A 37 12.51 15.13 -11.65
CA ALA A 37 11.97 14.95 -10.29
C ALA A 37 11.78 16.29 -9.57
N LYS A 38 12.77 17.19 -9.64
CA LYS A 38 12.66 18.55 -9.08
C LYS A 38 11.54 19.36 -9.74
N GLN A 39 11.44 19.27 -11.06
CA GLN A 39 10.37 19.95 -11.81
C GLN A 39 8.98 19.46 -11.38
N VAL A 40 8.78 18.13 -11.27
CA VAL A 40 7.52 17.54 -10.81
C VAL A 40 7.16 18.02 -9.40
N ILE A 41 8.13 18.06 -8.51
CA ILE A 41 7.92 18.54 -7.13
C ILE A 41 7.56 20.03 -7.11
N SER A 42 8.21 20.87 -7.95
CA SER A 42 7.89 22.30 -8.06
C SER A 42 6.46 22.49 -8.53
N GLN A 43 6.08 21.84 -9.62
CA GLN A 43 4.72 21.91 -10.15
C GLN A 43 3.68 21.41 -9.15
N ALA A 44 3.96 20.29 -8.43
CA ALA A 44 3.07 19.80 -7.40
C ALA A 44 2.86 20.81 -6.26
N LYS A 45 3.89 21.58 -5.89
CA LYS A 45 3.78 22.66 -4.90
C LYS A 45 2.95 23.82 -5.40
N GLU A 46 3.15 24.24 -6.66
CA GLU A 46 2.43 25.33 -7.30
C GLU A 46 0.91 25.08 -7.34
N ILE A 47 0.51 23.83 -7.63
CA ILE A 47 -0.91 23.43 -7.64
C ILE A 47 -1.42 22.91 -6.27
N ASN A 48 -0.63 23.06 -5.21
CA ASN A 48 -0.94 22.57 -3.85
C ASN A 48 -1.29 21.08 -3.76
N ALA A 49 -0.72 20.25 -4.63
CA ALA A 49 -0.92 18.81 -4.57
C ALA A 49 -0.31 18.23 -3.27
N LYS A 50 -1.06 17.39 -2.60
CA LYS A 50 -0.64 16.73 -1.34
C LYS A 50 0.09 15.43 -1.58
N ILE A 51 -0.14 14.81 -2.74
CA ILE A 51 0.35 13.48 -3.09
C ILE A 51 0.88 13.50 -4.53
N ILE A 52 2.01 12.86 -4.77
CA ILE A 52 2.49 12.50 -6.11
C ILE A 52 2.43 10.98 -6.22
N ILE A 53 1.81 10.48 -7.29
CA ILE A 53 1.66 9.05 -7.55
C ILE A 53 2.41 8.70 -8.83
N PHE A 54 3.26 7.69 -8.75
CA PHE A 54 3.97 7.12 -9.88
C PHE A 54 3.24 5.89 -10.39
N ASP A 55 3.09 5.76 -11.70
CA ASP A 55 2.48 4.58 -12.33
C ASP A 55 3.40 3.34 -12.24
N ASP A 56 4.72 3.58 -12.21
CA ASP A 56 5.73 2.55 -12.00
C ASP A 56 6.07 2.35 -10.53
N GLU A 57 6.56 1.16 -10.19
CA GLU A 57 7.04 0.86 -8.84
C GLU A 57 8.31 1.64 -8.50
N LEU A 58 8.32 2.26 -7.33
CA LEU A 58 9.48 2.96 -6.79
C LEU A 58 10.26 2.06 -5.82
N SER A 59 11.57 2.00 -5.99
CA SER A 59 12.43 1.37 -5.00
C SER A 59 12.40 2.15 -3.66
N PRO A 60 12.68 1.50 -2.53
CA PRO A 60 12.78 2.18 -1.23
C PRO A 60 13.78 3.35 -1.22
N ALA A 61 14.88 3.22 -1.98
CA ALA A 61 15.87 4.27 -2.12
C ALA A 61 15.32 5.49 -2.89
N GLN A 62 14.58 5.26 -3.97
CA GLN A 62 13.94 6.33 -4.75
C GLN A 62 12.90 7.07 -3.91
N ILE A 63 12.04 6.38 -3.19
CA ILE A 63 11.07 7.01 -2.27
C ILE A 63 11.79 7.87 -1.22
N LYS A 64 12.86 7.35 -0.61
CA LYS A 64 13.68 8.10 0.34
C LYS A 64 14.27 9.38 -0.27
N ASN A 65 14.71 9.32 -1.53
CA ASN A 65 15.26 10.48 -2.22
C ASN A 65 14.18 11.53 -2.52
N TYR A 66 12.98 11.12 -2.93
CA TYR A 66 11.85 12.04 -3.09
C TYR A 66 11.47 12.71 -1.76
N HIS A 67 11.44 11.96 -0.65
CA HIS A 67 11.18 12.54 0.66
C HIS A 67 12.24 13.55 1.11
N LYS A 68 13.51 13.37 0.71
CA LYS A 68 14.54 14.38 0.95
C LYS A 68 14.30 15.67 0.14
N MET A 69 13.77 15.55 -1.07
CA MET A 69 13.47 16.68 -1.95
C MET A 69 12.21 17.44 -1.54
N SER A 70 11.22 16.75 -0.98
CA SER A 70 9.97 17.35 -0.52
C SER A 70 9.44 16.64 0.73
N LYS A 71 9.44 17.36 1.86
CA LYS A 71 8.94 16.84 3.15
C LYS A 71 7.41 16.87 3.27
N ASN A 72 6.74 17.70 2.50
CA ASN A 72 5.31 18.00 2.66
C ASN A 72 4.42 17.28 1.64
N ILE A 73 5.00 16.60 0.66
CA ILE A 73 4.25 15.88 -0.38
C ILE A 73 4.43 14.38 -0.13
N LYS A 74 3.31 13.66 0.01
CA LYS A 74 3.31 12.20 0.11
C LYS A 74 3.68 11.61 -1.26
N ILE A 75 4.63 10.69 -1.28
CA ILE A 75 5.03 9.98 -2.49
C ILE A 75 4.48 8.57 -2.42
N LEU A 76 3.73 8.18 -3.44
CA LEU A 76 3.22 6.82 -3.61
C LEU A 76 3.63 6.29 -4.97
N ASP A 77 3.73 4.98 -5.07
CA ASP A 77 3.76 4.27 -6.33
C ASP A 77 2.41 3.56 -6.57
N ARG A 78 2.26 2.94 -7.73
CA ARG A 78 1.05 2.19 -8.08
C ARG A 78 0.70 1.12 -7.04
N ASN A 79 1.70 0.40 -6.53
CA ASN A 79 1.50 -0.64 -5.52
C ASN A 79 0.96 -0.07 -4.21
N GLY A 80 1.53 1.04 -3.75
CA GLY A 80 1.04 1.74 -2.56
C GLY A 80 -0.39 2.23 -2.71
N LEU A 81 -0.76 2.78 -3.87
CA LEU A 81 -2.12 3.21 -4.18
C LEU A 81 -3.12 2.03 -4.15
N ILE A 82 -2.78 0.92 -4.78
CA ILE A 82 -3.62 -0.30 -4.79
C ILE A 82 -3.83 -0.83 -3.37
N LEU A 83 -2.79 -0.83 -2.55
CA LEU A 83 -2.89 -1.25 -1.15
C LEU A 83 -3.78 -0.31 -0.33
N ASP A 84 -3.70 1.00 -0.54
CA ASP A 84 -4.60 1.98 0.09
C ASP A 84 -6.07 1.72 -0.33
N ILE A 85 -6.34 1.41 -1.60
CA ILE A 85 -7.68 1.03 -2.10
C ILE A 85 -8.18 -0.26 -1.42
N PHE A 86 -7.37 -1.31 -1.39
CA PHE A 86 -7.75 -2.56 -0.74
C PHE A 86 -8.00 -2.37 0.75
N LYS A 87 -7.20 -1.56 1.44
CA LYS A 87 -7.41 -1.25 2.85
C LYS A 87 -8.76 -0.57 3.12
N LYS A 88 -9.20 0.29 2.21
CA LYS A 88 -10.49 0.99 2.30
C LYS A 88 -11.68 0.04 2.04
N HIS A 89 -11.51 -0.98 1.20
CA HIS A 89 -12.59 -1.86 0.75
C HIS A 89 -12.63 -3.23 1.45
N ALA A 90 -11.59 -3.62 2.17
CA ALA A 90 -11.55 -4.88 2.90
C ALA A 90 -12.59 -4.88 4.03
N ARG A 91 -13.51 -5.85 4.02
CA ARG A 91 -14.60 -5.96 5.01
C ARG A 91 -14.54 -7.24 5.83
N THR A 92 -14.00 -8.32 5.27
CA THR A 92 -13.88 -9.59 6.00
C THR A 92 -12.61 -9.60 6.82
N LYS A 93 -12.62 -10.32 7.97
CA LYS A 93 -11.44 -10.47 8.83
C LYS A 93 -10.23 -10.96 8.06
N GLU A 94 -10.42 -11.94 7.17
CA GLU A 94 -9.35 -12.47 6.33
C GLU A 94 -8.80 -11.40 5.37
N ALA A 95 -9.68 -10.71 4.63
CA ALA A 95 -9.26 -9.67 3.68
C ALA A 95 -8.52 -8.53 4.40
N ILE A 96 -9.01 -8.07 5.56
CA ILE A 96 -8.34 -7.06 6.38
C ILE A 96 -6.95 -7.56 6.80
N THR A 97 -6.84 -8.80 7.29
CA THR A 97 -5.57 -9.37 7.74
C THR A 97 -4.57 -9.53 6.58
N GLN A 98 -5.04 -9.94 5.40
CA GLN A 98 -4.22 -10.06 4.17
C GLN A 98 -3.72 -8.70 3.70
N VAL A 99 -4.60 -7.70 3.63
CA VAL A 99 -4.25 -6.34 3.20
C VAL A 99 -3.29 -5.69 4.19
N ASP A 100 -3.54 -5.82 5.50
CA ASP A 100 -2.63 -5.30 6.52
C ASP A 100 -1.25 -5.95 6.43
N LEU A 101 -1.18 -7.26 6.19
CA LEU A 101 0.08 -7.96 5.99
C LEU A 101 0.82 -7.42 4.76
N ALA A 102 0.16 -7.36 3.61
CA ALA A 102 0.76 -6.86 2.37
C ALA A 102 1.23 -5.40 2.52
N TYR A 103 0.44 -4.56 3.19
CA TYR A 103 0.78 -3.16 3.47
C TYR A 103 2.03 -3.03 4.36
N LEU A 104 2.14 -3.84 5.41
CA LEU A 104 3.31 -3.81 6.28
C LEU A 104 4.57 -4.36 5.60
N GLU A 105 4.43 -5.38 4.75
CA GLU A 105 5.55 -5.92 3.96
C GLU A 105 6.03 -4.89 2.90
N TYR A 106 5.11 -4.17 2.27
CA TYR A 106 5.42 -3.06 1.36
C TYR A 106 6.13 -1.90 2.10
N LEU A 107 5.67 -1.58 3.31
CA LEU A 107 6.14 -0.46 4.10
C LEU A 107 7.52 -0.71 4.73
N LEU A 108 7.78 -1.93 5.22
CA LEU A 108 8.98 -2.27 5.98
C LEU A 108 10.31 -1.85 5.33
N PRO A 109 10.57 -2.10 4.04
CA PRO A 109 11.78 -1.64 3.37
C PRO A 109 11.77 -0.12 3.09
N ARG A 110 10.60 0.52 3.09
CA ARG A 110 10.38 1.94 2.76
C ARG A 110 10.40 2.85 3.98
N LEU A 111 10.52 2.30 5.18
CA LEU A 111 10.58 3.08 6.42
C LEU A 111 11.75 4.06 6.43
N THR A 112 11.40 5.33 6.59
CA THR A 112 12.35 6.43 6.77
C THR A 112 11.99 7.21 8.04
N ARG A 113 12.89 8.05 8.55
CA ARG A 113 12.65 8.89 9.75
C ARG A 113 11.42 9.80 9.67
N GLN A 114 10.81 9.98 8.51
CA GLN A 114 9.64 10.84 8.31
C GLN A 114 8.29 10.13 8.54
N TRP A 115 8.30 8.82 8.80
CA TRP A 115 7.10 8.02 9.04
C TRP A 115 6.71 7.94 10.52
N THR A 116 7.07 8.95 11.32
CA THR A 116 6.74 9.07 12.74
C THR A 116 5.23 9.08 13.05
N HIS A 117 4.38 9.19 12.03
CA HIS A 117 2.92 9.10 12.19
C HIS A 117 2.38 7.67 12.32
N LEU A 118 3.17 6.65 12.09
CA LEU A 118 2.77 5.25 12.29
C LEU A 118 2.43 4.93 13.75
N GLU A 119 3.09 5.57 14.70
CA GLU A 119 2.81 5.40 16.13
C GLU A 119 1.36 5.74 16.49
N ARG A 120 0.78 6.76 15.84
CA ARG A 120 -0.61 7.19 16.11
C ARG A 120 -1.64 6.22 15.53
N GLN A 121 -1.34 5.53 14.43
CA GLN A 121 -2.24 4.57 13.81
C GLN A 121 -2.16 3.17 14.41
N MET A 122 -1.04 2.81 15.05
CA MET A 122 -0.83 1.48 15.62
C MET A 122 -1.11 1.38 17.14
N GLY A 123 -1.68 2.43 17.75
CA GLY A 123 -2.00 2.45 19.17
C GLY A 123 -0.71 2.53 20.00
N GLY A 124 -0.23 3.76 20.22
CA GLY A 124 1.05 4.02 20.86
C GLY A 124 1.15 3.37 22.24
N ILE A 125 1.95 2.36 22.35
CA ILE A 125 2.58 2.00 23.62
C ILE A 125 3.97 2.61 23.55
N GLY A 126 4.14 3.73 24.28
CA GLY A 126 5.44 4.38 24.47
C GLY A 126 6.40 3.42 25.15
N THR A 127 7.11 2.62 24.36
CA THR A 127 8.21 1.82 24.87
C THR A 127 9.43 2.74 25.00
N ARG A 128 9.89 2.90 26.24
CA ARG A 128 11.19 3.52 26.54
C ARG A 128 12.25 2.83 25.67
N ALA A 129 12.81 3.57 24.70
CA ALA A 129 13.95 3.12 23.94
C ALA A 129 15.09 2.79 24.91
N GLY A 130 15.58 1.56 24.86
CA GLY A 130 16.84 1.20 25.50
C GLY A 130 17.95 2.08 24.95
N MET A 131 18.92 2.47 25.80
CA MET A 131 20.07 3.25 25.37
C MET A 131 20.79 2.53 24.23
N GLY A 132 20.73 3.09 23.00
CA GLY A 132 21.44 2.62 21.81
C GLY A 132 20.64 2.29 20.56
N GLU A 133 19.33 2.06 20.64
CA GLU A 133 18.49 1.84 19.43
C GLU A 133 17.95 3.16 18.86
N THR A 134 18.05 3.31 17.53
CA THR A 134 17.39 4.43 16.85
C THR A 134 15.88 4.17 16.75
N GLN A 135 15.07 5.25 16.75
CA GLN A 135 13.61 5.14 16.59
C GLN A 135 13.21 4.26 15.39
N ILE A 136 13.94 4.35 14.29
CA ILE A 136 13.67 3.54 13.09
C ILE A 136 13.88 2.03 13.34
N GLU A 137 14.85 1.64 14.16
CA GLU A 137 15.09 0.23 14.48
C GLU A 137 13.98 -0.33 15.34
N ILE A 138 13.48 0.47 16.29
CA ILE A 138 12.32 0.14 17.10
C ILE A 138 11.08 -0.05 16.20
N ASP A 139 10.81 0.89 15.30
CA ASP A 139 9.69 0.83 14.38
C ASP A 139 9.77 -0.41 13.47
N ARG A 140 10.96 -0.71 12.93
CA ARG A 140 11.18 -1.93 12.13
C ARG A 140 10.92 -3.19 12.92
N ARG A 141 11.35 -3.25 14.19
CA ARG A 141 11.12 -4.39 15.08
C ARG A 141 9.63 -4.58 15.34
N LEU A 142 8.92 -3.50 15.64
CA LEU A 142 7.47 -3.53 15.85
C LEU A 142 6.72 -4.03 14.61
N ILE A 143 7.08 -3.53 13.43
CA ILE A 143 6.46 -3.97 12.17
C ILE A 143 6.76 -5.45 11.89
N ARG A 144 8.00 -5.92 12.09
CA ARG A 144 8.33 -7.35 11.91
C ARG A 144 7.53 -8.24 12.87
N THR A 145 7.37 -7.82 14.12
CA THR A 145 6.55 -8.51 15.11
C THR A 145 5.08 -8.56 14.65
N ARG A 146 4.55 -7.44 14.14
CA ARG A 146 3.19 -7.36 13.62
C ARG A 146 3.00 -8.26 12.39
N ILE A 147 3.93 -8.26 11.45
CA ILE A 147 3.94 -9.16 10.28
C ILE A 147 3.89 -10.63 10.74
N SER A 148 4.74 -11.02 11.69
CA SER A 148 4.75 -12.39 12.23
C SER A 148 3.40 -12.76 12.86
N ARG A 149 2.79 -11.86 13.61
CA ARG A 149 1.45 -12.06 14.21
C ARG A 149 0.38 -12.24 13.15
N LEU A 150 0.34 -11.37 12.13
CA LEU A 150 -0.65 -11.45 11.05
C LEU A 150 -0.50 -12.74 10.23
N LYS A 151 0.73 -13.19 9.96
CA LYS A 151 0.99 -14.49 9.31
C LYS A 151 0.43 -15.66 10.11
N LYS A 152 0.58 -15.65 11.44
CA LYS A 152 -0.01 -16.67 12.31
C LYS A 152 -1.54 -16.62 12.31
N GLU A 153 -2.10 -15.42 12.31
CA GLU A 153 -3.56 -15.21 12.26
C GLU A 153 -4.16 -15.71 10.94
N LEU A 154 -3.52 -15.44 9.79
CA LEU A 154 -3.95 -15.95 8.49
C LEU A 154 -3.94 -17.49 8.46
N LYS A 155 -2.87 -18.12 8.95
CA LYS A 155 -2.81 -19.58 9.05
C LYS A 155 -3.95 -20.16 9.91
N LYS A 156 -4.34 -19.46 10.98
CA LYS A 156 -5.48 -19.87 11.82
C LYS A 156 -6.79 -19.79 11.05
N ILE A 157 -7.04 -18.66 10.35
CA ILE A 157 -8.23 -18.45 9.52
C ILE A 157 -8.31 -19.51 8.42
N GLU A 158 -7.20 -19.81 7.77
CA GLU A 158 -7.11 -20.85 6.73
C GLU A 158 -7.46 -22.24 7.27
N LYS A 159 -6.94 -22.59 8.45
CA LYS A 159 -7.27 -23.85 9.14
C LYS A 159 -8.76 -23.93 9.50
N GLU A 160 -9.32 -22.85 10.05
CA GLU A 160 -10.75 -22.77 10.39
C GLU A 160 -11.63 -22.94 9.14
N ARG A 161 -11.28 -22.28 8.02
CA ARG A 161 -11.94 -22.47 6.72
C ARG A 161 -11.81 -23.87 6.19
N GLY A 162 -10.64 -24.49 6.30
CA GLY A 162 -10.43 -25.89 5.94
C GLY A 162 -11.38 -26.80 6.69
N THR A 163 -11.53 -26.62 7.99
CA THR A 163 -12.45 -27.39 8.84
C THR A 163 -13.92 -27.17 8.44
N GLN A 164 -14.32 -25.92 8.18
CA GLN A 164 -15.67 -25.59 7.70
C GLN A 164 -15.96 -26.18 6.30
N SER A 165 -14.94 -26.22 5.44
CA SER A 165 -15.04 -26.78 4.09
C SER A 165 -15.14 -28.30 4.09
N LEU A 166 -14.60 -28.98 5.09
CA LEU A 166 -14.70 -30.45 5.24
C LEU A 166 -16.17 -30.91 5.38
N LYS A 167 -16.98 -30.17 6.12
CA LYS A 167 -18.43 -30.45 6.29
C LYS A 167 -19.23 -30.36 5.00
N ARG A 168 -18.70 -29.70 3.96
CA ARG A 168 -19.34 -29.47 2.65
C ARG A 168 -18.69 -30.29 1.52
N LYS A 169 -17.84 -31.28 1.84
CA LYS A 169 -17.18 -32.10 0.81
C LYS A 169 -18.14 -33.00 0.03
N SER A 170 -19.30 -33.32 0.60
CA SER A 170 -20.37 -34.11 -0.04
C SER A 170 -21.30 -33.28 -0.93
N GLU A 171 -21.20 -31.96 -0.88
CA GLU A 171 -22.06 -31.07 -1.66
C GLU A 171 -21.46 -30.73 -3.03
N TYR A 172 -22.32 -30.57 -4.04
CA TYR A 172 -21.91 -30.09 -5.36
C TYR A 172 -21.39 -28.66 -5.25
N ARG A 173 -20.22 -28.40 -5.86
CA ARG A 173 -19.62 -27.08 -5.90
C ARG A 173 -19.72 -26.51 -7.30
N VAL A 174 -20.42 -25.38 -7.43
CA VAL A 174 -20.51 -24.62 -8.66
C VAL A 174 -19.76 -23.32 -8.49
N SER A 175 -18.84 -23.02 -9.43
CA SER A 175 -18.07 -21.79 -9.44
C SER A 175 -18.47 -20.93 -10.62
N LEU A 176 -18.91 -19.68 -10.36
CA LEU A 176 -19.18 -18.68 -11.39
C LEU A 176 -17.89 -17.97 -11.75
N VAL A 177 -17.42 -18.17 -12.98
CA VAL A 177 -16.21 -17.54 -13.51
C VAL A 177 -16.59 -16.55 -14.60
N GLY A 178 -15.92 -15.42 -14.66
CA GLY A 178 -16.14 -14.38 -15.68
C GLY A 178 -15.46 -13.07 -15.30
N TYR A 179 -15.39 -12.14 -16.27
CA TYR A 179 -14.78 -10.82 -16.08
C TYR A 179 -15.47 -10.00 -14.98
N THR A 180 -14.76 -8.99 -14.45
CA THR A 180 -15.34 -7.99 -13.57
C THR A 180 -16.54 -7.33 -14.25
N ASN A 181 -17.58 -7.00 -13.49
CA ASN A 181 -18.86 -6.44 -13.96
C ASN A 181 -19.70 -7.34 -14.90
N ALA A 182 -19.38 -8.62 -15.04
CA ALA A 182 -20.20 -9.58 -15.80
C ALA A 182 -21.49 -10.04 -15.07
N GLY A 183 -21.92 -9.35 -14.03
CA GLY A 183 -23.16 -9.65 -13.32
C GLY A 183 -23.12 -10.86 -12.37
N LYS A 184 -21.95 -11.46 -12.11
CA LYS A 184 -21.82 -12.64 -11.24
C LYS A 184 -22.45 -12.43 -9.85
N SER A 185 -22.16 -11.30 -9.23
CA SER A 185 -22.70 -10.96 -7.91
C SER A 185 -24.19 -10.64 -7.93
N THR A 186 -24.73 -10.22 -9.05
CA THR A 186 -26.15 -9.97 -9.24
C THR A 186 -26.91 -11.30 -9.29
N LEU A 187 -26.37 -12.28 -10.02
CA LEU A 187 -26.95 -13.62 -10.11
C LEU A 187 -26.99 -14.36 -8.75
N PHE A 188 -26.05 -14.05 -7.85
CA PHE A 188 -26.05 -14.62 -6.48
C PHE A 188 -27.06 -13.96 -5.53
N LYS A 189 -27.63 -12.82 -5.91
CA LYS A 189 -28.59 -12.07 -5.07
C LYS A 189 -30.03 -12.30 -5.43
N THR A 190 -30.27 -12.94 -6.58
CA THR A 190 -31.57 -13.44 -7.00
C THR A 190 -31.82 -14.83 -6.45
#